data_ea9594f1e570febd76fec1334b913173
#
_entry.id   ea9594f1e570febd76fec1334b913173
#
_cell.length_a   1.000
_cell.length_b   1.000
_cell.length_c   1.000
_cell.angle_alpha   90.00
_cell.angle_beta   90.00
_cell.angle_gamma   90.00
#
_symmetry.space_group_name_H-M   'P 1'
#
loop_
_entity.id
_entity.type
_entity.pdbx_description
1 polymer ?
#
loop_
_entity_poly.entity_id
_entity_poly.type
_entity_poly.pdbx_seq_one_letter_code
_entity_poly.pdbx_strand_id
1 'polypeptide(L)'
;MKLRELHAALEARIPKEYACTWDNDGLMCTPDADAEVRRVLCTLDVTDAALRYAAENGFDTVLSHHPLIFRPLGAITPEEHVARKALYALQHGISVLSYHTRFDAMPGGMNDLLAETLGLADVQAFGDGESDMGRIGMLPAETDIYDFCAQIKRALDSDALLLAKAH
;
A
#
# COMPACT_ATOMS: atom_id res chain seq x y z
N MET A 1 -11.08 5.94 -18.50
CA MET A 1 -10.22 4.84 -19.01
C MET A 1 -10.81 3.52 -18.56
N LYS A 2 -10.53 2.42 -19.24
CA LYS A 2 -11.01 1.10 -18.79
C LYS A 2 -10.17 0.58 -17.62
N LEU A 3 -10.77 -0.24 -16.75
CA LEU A 3 -10.05 -0.83 -15.61
C LEU A 3 -8.80 -1.60 -16.04
N ARG A 4 -8.87 -2.40 -17.12
CA ARG A 4 -7.70 -3.10 -17.66
C ARG A 4 -6.56 -2.17 -18.06
N GLU A 5 -6.88 -0.98 -18.56
CA GLU A 5 -5.87 0.03 -18.94
C GLU A 5 -5.23 0.64 -17.69
N LEU A 6 -6.05 0.96 -16.67
CA LEU A 6 -5.54 1.43 -15.37
C LEU A 6 -4.65 0.36 -14.73
N HIS A 7 -5.11 -0.89 -14.68
CA HIS A 7 -4.33 -1.99 -14.13
C HIS A 7 -3.00 -2.16 -14.86
N ALA A 8 -3.02 -2.20 -16.19
CA ALA A 8 -1.79 -2.32 -17.00
C ALA A 8 -0.82 -1.13 -16.76
N ALA A 9 -1.35 0.09 -16.63
CA ALA A 9 -0.53 1.26 -16.34
C ALA A 9 0.11 1.19 -14.94
N LEU A 10 -0.64 0.71 -13.94
CA LEU A 10 -0.11 0.49 -12.59
C LEU A 10 0.91 -0.65 -12.55
N GLU A 11 0.67 -1.77 -13.22
CA GLU A 11 1.64 -2.87 -13.33
C GLU A 11 2.96 -2.43 -13.98
N ALA A 12 2.90 -1.57 -14.99
CA ALA A 12 4.08 -1.01 -15.63
C ALA A 12 4.83 -0.01 -14.74
N ARG A 13 4.12 0.72 -13.86
CA ARG A 13 4.70 1.73 -12.98
C ARG A 13 5.20 1.15 -11.66
N ILE A 14 4.55 0.12 -11.18
CA ILE A 14 4.84 -0.59 -9.91
C ILE A 14 5.09 -2.06 -10.26
N PRO A 15 6.29 -2.41 -10.78
CA PRO A 15 6.57 -3.73 -11.34
C PRO A 15 6.49 -4.85 -10.29
N LYS A 16 5.93 -5.99 -10.70
CA LYS A 16 5.74 -7.14 -9.83
C LYS A 16 7.05 -7.77 -9.35
N GLU A 17 8.16 -7.52 -10.02
CA GLU A 17 9.49 -8.01 -9.63
C GLU A 17 9.96 -7.51 -8.24
N TYR A 18 9.37 -6.40 -7.76
CA TYR A 18 9.64 -5.87 -6.41
C TYR A 18 8.74 -6.49 -5.33
N ALA A 19 7.74 -7.29 -5.69
CA ALA A 19 6.87 -7.94 -4.71
C ALA A 19 7.60 -9.08 -4.01
N CYS A 20 7.37 -9.21 -2.70
CA CYS A 20 7.80 -10.40 -1.98
C CYS A 20 7.13 -11.65 -2.55
N THR A 21 7.84 -12.79 -2.52
CA THR A 21 7.37 -14.05 -3.09
C THR A 21 6.10 -14.60 -2.42
N TRP A 22 5.88 -14.24 -1.16
CA TRP A 22 4.71 -14.62 -0.36
C TRP A 22 3.53 -13.65 -0.46
N ASP A 23 3.71 -12.51 -1.17
CA ASP A 23 2.69 -11.47 -1.26
C ASP A 23 1.62 -11.79 -2.30
N ASN A 24 0.42 -11.26 -2.07
CA ASN A 24 -0.69 -11.31 -3.01
C ASN A 24 -1.23 -9.90 -3.24
N ASP A 25 -0.84 -9.28 -4.33
CA ASP A 25 -1.24 -7.93 -4.70
C ASP A 25 -1.63 -7.82 -6.21
N GLY A 26 -2.03 -6.65 -6.63
CA GLY A 26 -2.57 -6.37 -7.97
C GLY A 26 -4.09 -6.29 -7.98
N LEU A 27 -4.75 -6.82 -9.00
CA LEU A 27 -6.22 -6.82 -9.09
C LEU A 27 -6.81 -7.88 -8.16
N MET A 28 -7.51 -7.42 -7.11
CA MET A 28 -8.10 -8.28 -6.08
C MET A 28 -9.47 -8.82 -6.48
N CYS A 29 -10.36 -7.95 -6.93
CA CYS A 29 -11.67 -8.34 -7.46
C CYS A 29 -12.23 -7.24 -8.37
N THR A 30 -13.03 -7.64 -9.34
CA THR A 30 -13.74 -6.73 -10.24
C THR A 30 -15.03 -7.37 -10.75
N PRO A 31 -16.12 -6.60 -10.89
CA PRO A 31 -17.32 -7.08 -11.57
C PRO A 31 -17.12 -7.15 -13.10
N ASP A 32 -16.28 -6.27 -13.65
CA ASP A 32 -15.99 -6.21 -15.09
C ASP A 32 -14.64 -5.55 -15.34
N ALA A 33 -13.74 -6.26 -16.02
CA ALA A 33 -12.41 -5.75 -16.38
C ALA A 33 -12.46 -4.66 -17.47
N ASP A 34 -13.58 -4.55 -18.19
CA ASP A 34 -13.83 -3.52 -19.18
C ASP A 34 -14.62 -2.32 -18.66
N ALA A 35 -15.00 -2.32 -17.38
CA ALA A 35 -15.68 -1.21 -16.75
C ALA A 35 -14.89 0.09 -16.91
N GLU A 36 -15.62 1.20 -17.07
CA GLU A 36 -15.03 2.53 -17.15
C GLU A 36 -14.66 3.02 -15.76
N VAL A 37 -13.38 3.32 -15.53
CA VAL A 37 -12.88 3.95 -14.29
C VAL A 37 -12.94 5.46 -14.43
N ARG A 38 -13.71 6.10 -13.53
CA ARG A 38 -13.93 7.55 -13.44
C ARG A 38 -13.45 8.11 -12.12
N ARG A 39 -13.65 7.37 -11.01
CA ARG A 39 -13.31 7.83 -9.67
C ARG A 39 -12.64 6.71 -8.89
N VAL A 40 -11.42 7.00 -8.42
CA VAL A 40 -10.61 6.08 -7.62
C VAL A 40 -10.53 6.59 -6.19
N LEU A 41 -10.87 5.74 -5.22
CA LEU A 41 -10.64 5.98 -3.79
C LEU A 41 -9.30 5.34 -3.41
N CYS A 42 -8.33 6.14 -3.00
CA CYS A 42 -7.08 5.65 -2.42
C CYS A 42 -7.24 5.47 -0.91
N THR A 43 -6.78 4.32 -0.38
CA THR A 43 -6.88 4.02 1.06
C THR A 43 -5.74 3.10 1.49
N LEU A 44 -5.39 3.10 2.76
CA LEU A 44 -4.43 2.14 3.32
C LEU A 44 -5.03 0.74 3.36
N ASP A 45 -6.23 0.60 3.92
CA ASP A 45 -6.95 -0.65 4.11
C ASP A 45 -8.30 -0.67 3.40
N VAL A 46 -8.69 -1.82 2.86
CA VAL A 46 -10.05 -2.04 2.36
C VAL A 46 -10.95 -2.42 3.54
N THR A 47 -11.45 -1.40 4.23
CA THR A 47 -12.39 -1.56 5.36
C THR A 47 -13.84 -1.56 4.89
N ASP A 48 -14.77 -2.09 5.72
CA ASP A 48 -16.20 -1.96 5.45
C ASP A 48 -16.65 -0.48 5.33
N ALA A 49 -16.01 0.42 6.11
CA ALA A 49 -16.28 1.85 6.04
C ALA A 49 -15.80 2.47 4.72
N ALA A 50 -14.58 2.12 4.26
CA ALA A 50 -14.05 2.59 2.98
C ALA A 50 -14.91 2.12 1.79
N LEU A 51 -15.37 0.88 1.80
CA LEU A 51 -16.24 0.34 0.75
C LEU A 51 -17.61 1.01 0.74
N ARG A 52 -18.23 1.22 1.91
CA ARG A 52 -19.49 1.99 2.01
C ARG A 52 -19.31 3.40 1.49
N TYR A 53 -18.26 4.08 1.93
CA TYR A 53 -17.96 5.43 1.45
C TYR A 53 -17.78 5.47 -0.08
N ALA A 54 -17.08 4.50 -0.64
CA ALA A 54 -16.89 4.38 -2.09
C ALA A 54 -18.25 4.23 -2.81
N ALA A 55 -19.11 3.33 -2.35
CA ALA A 55 -20.43 3.10 -2.94
C ALA A 55 -21.33 4.34 -2.86
N GLU A 56 -21.42 4.95 -1.68
CA GLU A 56 -22.28 6.12 -1.42
C GLU A 56 -21.84 7.38 -2.19
N ASN A 57 -20.55 7.48 -2.52
CA ASN A 57 -19.97 8.64 -3.19
C ASN A 57 -19.62 8.39 -4.67
N GLY A 58 -20.05 7.26 -5.25
CA GLY A 58 -19.90 6.95 -6.67
C GLY A 58 -18.46 6.72 -7.11
N PHE A 59 -17.63 6.14 -6.26
CA PHE A 59 -16.34 5.59 -6.65
C PHE A 59 -16.55 4.21 -7.26
N ASP A 60 -15.92 3.98 -8.39
CA ASP A 60 -15.97 2.72 -9.14
C ASP A 60 -14.74 1.83 -8.89
N THR A 61 -13.72 2.39 -8.27
CA THR A 61 -12.46 1.69 -8.01
C THR A 61 -11.90 2.09 -6.63
N VAL A 62 -11.45 1.10 -5.88
CA VAL A 62 -10.64 1.28 -4.66
C VAL A 62 -9.23 0.82 -4.96
N LEU A 63 -8.26 1.69 -4.69
CA LEU A 63 -6.83 1.41 -4.75
C LEU A 63 -6.28 1.43 -3.33
N SER A 64 -5.84 0.28 -2.82
CA SER A 64 -5.33 0.16 -1.46
C SER A 64 -3.85 -0.23 -1.43
N HIS A 65 -3.20 0.08 -0.32
CA HIS A 65 -1.88 -0.45 -0.01
C HIS A 65 -1.98 -1.90 0.46
N HIS A 66 -2.69 -2.15 1.55
CA HIS A 66 -2.87 -3.51 2.04
C HIS A 66 -3.87 -4.29 1.18
N PRO A 67 -3.53 -5.54 0.79
CA PRO A 67 -4.38 -6.34 -0.07
C PRO A 67 -5.68 -6.76 0.62
N LEU A 68 -6.81 -6.58 -0.10
CA LEU A 68 -8.10 -7.08 0.36
C LEU A 68 -8.06 -8.60 0.58
N ILE A 69 -7.47 -9.32 -0.38
CA ILE A 69 -7.34 -10.78 -0.33
C ILE A 69 -5.86 -11.12 -0.19
N PHE A 70 -5.37 -11.24 1.04
CA PHE A 70 -3.97 -11.58 1.31
C PHE A 70 -3.71 -13.09 1.21
N ARG A 71 -4.67 -13.92 1.64
CA ARG A 71 -4.60 -15.38 1.55
C ARG A 71 -5.73 -15.89 0.68
N PRO A 72 -5.54 -17.04 -0.03
CA PRO A 72 -6.60 -17.65 -0.81
C PRO A 72 -7.87 -17.87 0.00
N LEU A 73 -9.03 -17.51 -0.58
CA LEU A 73 -10.32 -17.71 0.05
C LEU A 73 -10.73 -19.19 -0.07
N GLY A 74 -11.10 -19.80 1.04
CA GLY A 74 -11.65 -21.14 1.06
C GLY A 74 -13.13 -21.20 0.64
N ALA A 75 -13.85 -20.11 0.83
CA ALA A 75 -15.25 -19.95 0.44
C ALA A 75 -15.58 -18.47 0.18
N ILE A 76 -16.58 -18.21 -0.62
CA ILE A 76 -17.10 -16.86 -0.87
C ILE A 76 -18.51 -16.79 -0.29
N THR A 77 -18.58 -16.49 1.02
CA THR A 77 -19.84 -16.38 1.77
C THR A 77 -19.86 -15.08 2.59
N PRO A 78 -21.05 -14.56 2.94
CA PRO A 78 -21.17 -13.35 3.76
C PRO A 78 -20.59 -13.47 5.18
N GLU A 79 -20.46 -14.69 5.69
CA GLU A 79 -19.93 -15.00 7.03
C GLU A 79 -18.41 -14.85 7.07
N GLU A 80 -17.73 -15.09 5.95
CA GLU A 80 -16.28 -14.93 5.82
C GLU A 80 -15.94 -13.45 5.63
N HIS A 81 -15.12 -12.90 6.52
CA HIS A 81 -14.86 -11.46 6.63
C HIS A 81 -14.31 -10.83 5.34
N VAL A 82 -13.33 -11.47 4.70
CA VAL A 82 -12.70 -10.96 3.47
C VAL A 82 -13.64 -11.13 2.28
N ALA A 83 -14.28 -12.31 2.18
CA ALA A 83 -15.24 -12.60 1.11
C ALA A 83 -16.45 -11.66 1.15
N ARG A 84 -16.97 -11.34 2.34
CA ARG A 84 -18.06 -10.36 2.51
C ARG A 84 -17.70 -8.99 1.93
N LYS A 85 -16.47 -8.49 2.17
CA LYS A 85 -16.00 -7.23 1.60
C LYS A 85 -15.87 -7.31 0.08
N ALA A 86 -15.33 -8.41 -0.44
CA ALA A 86 -15.24 -8.63 -1.89
C ALA A 86 -16.64 -8.71 -2.53
N LEU A 87 -17.57 -9.46 -1.92
CA LEU A 87 -18.95 -9.52 -2.36
C LEU A 87 -19.62 -8.13 -2.37
N TYR A 88 -19.42 -7.35 -1.30
CA TYR A 88 -19.96 -5.99 -1.23
C TYR A 88 -19.43 -5.12 -2.37
N ALA A 89 -18.11 -5.13 -2.60
CA ALA A 89 -17.49 -4.38 -3.69
C ALA A 89 -18.09 -4.77 -5.06
N LEU A 90 -18.17 -6.07 -5.36
CA LEU A 90 -18.72 -6.59 -6.62
C LEU A 90 -20.18 -6.22 -6.81
N GLN A 91 -21.02 -6.32 -5.76
CA GLN A 91 -22.44 -5.97 -5.80
C GLN A 91 -22.69 -4.47 -6.05
N HIS A 92 -21.73 -3.60 -5.67
CA HIS A 92 -21.83 -2.15 -5.87
C HIS A 92 -21.04 -1.67 -7.10
N GLY A 93 -20.57 -2.58 -7.96
CA GLY A 93 -19.83 -2.22 -9.16
C GLY A 93 -18.43 -1.68 -8.89
N ILE A 94 -17.85 -1.97 -7.71
CA ILE A 94 -16.54 -1.47 -7.29
C ILE A 94 -15.46 -2.52 -7.58
N SER A 95 -14.43 -2.10 -8.28
CA SER A 95 -13.20 -2.89 -8.45
C SER A 95 -12.19 -2.57 -7.35
N VAL A 96 -11.41 -3.56 -6.91
CA VAL A 96 -10.38 -3.38 -5.89
C VAL A 96 -9.03 -3.80 -6.45
N LEU A 97 -8.07 -2.87 -6.40
CA LEU A 97 -6.65 -3.12 -6.67
C LEU A 97 -5.85 -2.83 -5.41
N SER A 98 -4.79 -3.60 -5.19
CA SER A 98 -3.89 -3.40 -4.04
C SER A 98 -2.45 -3.49 -4.51
N TYR A 99 -1.61 -2.56 -4.05
CA TYR A 99 -0.17 -2.55 -4.33
C TYR A 99 0.58 -2.44 -3.00
N HIS A 100 1.15 -3.57 -2.58
CA HIS A 100 1.68 -3.79 -1.24
C HIS A 100 3.21 -3.77 -1.26
N THR A 101 3.87 -4.88 -0.95
CA THR A 101 5.32 -4.92 -0.75
C THR A 101 6.13 -4.41 -1.93
N ARG A 102 5.67 -4.58 -3.17
CA ARG A 102 6.35 -4.02 -4.34
C ARG A 102 6.37 -2.50 -4.34
N PHE A 103 5.32 -1.84 -3.79
CA PHE A 103 5.30 -0.38 -3.67
C PHE A 103 6.21 0.10 -2.54
N ASP A 104 6.44 -0.73 -1.50
CA ASP A 104 7.41 -0.45 -0.46
C ASP A 104 8.86 -0.57 -0.97
N ALA A 105 9.13 -1.62 -1.76
CA ALA A 105 10.48 -1.98 -2.18
C ALA A 105 10.99 -1.20 -3.39
N MET A 106 10.12 -0.85 -4.35
CA MET A 106 10.52 -0.24 -5.62
C MET A 106 11.23 1.11 -5.42
N PRO A 107 12.16 1.48 -6.32
CA PRO A 107 12.75 2.82 -6.34
C PRO A 107 11.68 3.91 -6.49
N GLY A 108 11.75 4.95 -5.65
CA GLY A 108 10.75 6.01 -5.57
C GLY A 108 9.42 5.58 -4.97
N GLY A 109 9.37 4.41 -4.33
CA GLY A 109 8.20 3.90 -3.64
C GLY A 109 8.07 4.41 -2.20
N MET A 110 7.25 3.73 -1.40
CA MET A 110 6.86 4.21 -0.06
C MET A 110 8.06 4.41 0.86
N ASN A 111 9.01 3.47 0.88
CA ASN A 111 10.15 3.55 1.80
C ASN A 111 11.20 4.59 1.35
N ASP A 112 11.31 4.90 0.07
CA ASP A 112 12.12 6.03 -0.40
C ASP A 112 11.48 7.36 0.01
N LEU A 113 10.16 7.51 -0.14
CA LEU A 113 9.42 8.69 0.31
C LEU A 113 9.52 8.87 1.83
N LEU A 114 9.50 7.77 2.59
CA LEU A 114 9.70 7.81 4.04
C LEU A 114 11.12 8.29 4.39
N ALA A 115 12.14 7.75 3.73
CA ALA A 115 13.53 8.17 3.93
C ALA A 115 13.73 9.67 3.61
N GLU A 116 13.14 10.15 2.51
CA GLU A 116 13.14 11.57 2.14
C GLU A 116 12.42 12.42 3.21
N THR A 117 11.26 11.99 3.67
CA THR A 117 10.48 12.68 4.71
C THR A 117 11.27 12.80 6.02
N LEU A 118 12.10 11.80 6.34
CA LEU A 118 12.98 11.81 7.51
C LEU A 118 14.28 12.59 7.29
N GLY A 119 14.52 13.09 6.08
CA GLY A 119 15.69 13.89 5.73
C GLY A 119 16.98 13.08 5.59
N LEU A 120 16.89 11.80 5.23
CA LEU A 120 18.06 10.98 4.99
C LEU A 120 18.72 11.32 3.65
N ALA A 121 20.04 11.40 3.63
CA ALA A 121 20.88 11.53 2.45
C ALA A 121 21.56 10.18 2.11
N ASP A 122 22.04 10.04 0.87
CA ASP A 122 22.76 8.84 0.38
C ASP A 122 21.98 7.55 0.65
N VAL A 123 20.69 7.59 0.42
CA VAL A 123 19.77 6.50 0.72
C VAL A 123 20.03 5.30 -0.17
N GLN A 124 20.15 4.12 0.44
CA GLN A 124 20.33 2.84 -0.23
C GLN A 124 19.27 1.85 0.27
N ALA A 125 18.81 0.97 -0.61
CA ALA A 125 17.99 -0.15 -0.23
C ALA A 125 18.83 -1.19 0.54
N PHE A 126 18.24 -1.84 1.53
CA PHE A 126 18.81 -2.99 2.21
C PHE A 126 17.72 -3.99 2.63
N GLY A 127 18.12 -5.24 2.77
CA GLY A 127 17.22 -6.33 3.18
C GLY A 127 17.96 -7.63 3.35
N ASP A 128 17.23 -8.72 3.32
CA ASP A 128 17.75 -10.09 3.44
C ASP A 128 18.08 -10.75 2.09
N GLY A 129 17.96 -10.00 1.00
CA GLY A 129 18.14 -10.47 -0.38
C GLY A 129 16.89 -11.06 -1.01
N GLU A 130 15.82 -11.32 -0.24
CA GLU A 130 14.50 -11.69 -0.77
C GLU A 130 13.59 -10.46 -0.97
N SER A 131 13.81 -9.44 -0.14
CA SER A 131 13.10 -8.17 -0.27
C SER A 131 13.95 -7.03 0.29
N ASP A 132 14.52 -6.22 -0.58
CA ASP A 132 15.26 -5.01 -0.20
C ASP A 132 14.29 -3.86 0.13
N MET A 133 13.37 -4.10 1.07
CA MET A 133 12.38 -3.11 1.49
C MET A 133 12.96 -2.04 2.40
N GLY A 134 13.97 -2.35 3.20
CA GLY A 134 14.59 -1.40 4.11
C GLY A 134 15.30 -0.26 3.38
N ARG A 135 15.45 0.85 4.06
CA ARG A 135 16.28 1.97 3.60
C ARG A 135 17.29 2.32 4.68
N ILE A 136 18.53 2.51 4.27
CA ILE A 136 19.61 3.04 5.10
C ILE A 136 20.13 4.32 4.45
N GLY A 137 20.42 5.32 5.26
CA GLY A 137 20.93 6.60 4.78
C GLY A 137 21.70 7.33 5.87
N MET A 138 22.25 8.47 5.53
CA MET A 138 23.00 9.34 6.43
C MET A 138 22.16 10.54 6.82
N LEU A 139 22.26 10.97 8.07
CA LEU A 139 21.80 12.30 8.44
C LEU A 139 22.76 13.36 7.88
N PRO A 140 22.27 14.50 7.37
CA PRO A 140 23.12 15.54 6.79
C PRO A 140 24.13 16.15 7.75
N ALA A 141 23.90 16.03 9.05
CA ALA A 141 24.77 16.47 10.12
C ALA A 141 24.72 15.53 11.32
N GLU A 142 25.76 15.55 12.14
CA GLU A 142 25.76 14.86 13.42
C GLU A 142 24.57 15.37 14.28
N THR A 143 23.71 14.47 14.71
CA THR A 143 22.46 14.79 15.39
C THR A 143 22.30 13.89 16.62
N ASP A 144 21.97 14.48 17.76
CA ASP A 144 21.63 13.73 18.96
C ASP A 144 20.41 12.83 18.71
N ILE A 145 20.44 11.61 19.23
CA ILE A 145 19.37 10.63 18.98
C ILE A 145 17.98 11.09 19.44
N TYR A 146 17.91 11.85 20.53
CA TYR A 146 16.62 12.35 21.02
C TYR A 146 16.11 13.52 20.18
N ASP A 147 17.02 14.36 19.65
CA ASP A 147 16.67 15.42 18.69
C ASP A 147 16.17 14.82 17.38
N PHE A 148 16.79 13.75 16.90
CA PHE A 148 16.31 13.01 15.73
C PHE A 148 14.96 12.34 15.99
N CYS A 149 14.74 11.73 17.17
CA CYS A 149 13.40 11.22 17.54
C CYS A 149 12.34 12.30 17.52
N ALA A 150 12.66 13.50 18.02
CA ALA A 150 11.73 14.63 17.97
C ALA A 150 11.47 15.11 16.54
N GLN A 151 12.47 15.07 15.65
CA GLN A 151 12.30 15.36 14.23
C GLN A 151 11.38 14.33 13.55
N ILE A 152 11.59 13.03 13.78
CA ILE A 152 10.73 11.94 13.25
C ILE A 152 9.28 12.16 13.68
N LYS A 153 9.04 12.41 14.97
CA LYS A 153 7.67 12.65 15.48
C LYS A 153 6.99 13.80 14.76
N ARG A 154 7.69 14.90 14.52
CA ARG A 154 7.15 16.04 13.78
C ARG A 154 6.91 15.73 12.31
N ALA A 155 7.88 15.06 11.67
CA ALA A 155 7.80 14.74 10.24
C ALA A 155 6.66 13.77 9.91
N LEU A 156 6.36 12.85 10.83
CA LEU A 156 5.32 11.82 10.66
C LEU A 156 4.01 12.14 11.38
N ASP A 157 3.90 13.33 11.99
CA ASP A 157 2.73 13.73 12.83
C ASP A 157 2.35 12.63 13.84
N SER A 158 3.37 12.10 14.55
CA SER A 158 3.21 10.97 15.47
C SER A 158 3.41 11.40 16.93
N ASP A 159 2.48 11.01 17.78
CA ASP A 159 2.55 11.30 19.23
C ASP A 159 3.53 10.40 19.97
N ALA A 160 3.88 9.24 19.40
CA ALA A 160 4.72 8.23 20.03
C ALA A 160 5.81 7.71 19.11
N LEU A 161 6.99 7.42 19.70
CA LEU A 161 8.11 6.76 19.06
C LEU A 161 8.77 5.81 20.07
N LEU A 162 9.07 4.59 19.65
CA LEU A 162 9.85 3.63 20.43
C LEU A 162 11.31 3.70 20.01
N LEU A 163 12.20 4.01 20.97
CA LEU A 163 13.64 4.01 20.77
C LEU A 163 14.26 2.79 21.44
N ALA A 164 14.85 1.90 20.63
CA ALA A 164 15.73 0.83 21.11
C ALA A 164 17.18 1.27 20.94
N LYS A 165 17.93 1.31 22.05
CA LYS A 165 19.36 1.60 22.02
C LYS A 165 20.14 0.30 21.82
N ALA A 166 21.06 0.28 20.84
CA ALA A 166 22.10 -0.72 20.77
C ALA A 166 23.09 -0.50 21.94
N HIS A 167 23.52 -1.57 22.56
CA HIS A 167 24.54 -1.55 23.63
C HIS A 167 25.94 -1.57 23.03
#